data_7f1555ba089482d631f452ac80f6b1ea
#
_entry.id   7f1555ba089482d631f452ac80f6b1ea
#
_cell.length_a   1.000
_cell.length_b   1.000
_cell.length_c   1.000
_cell.angle_alpha   90.00
_cell.angle_beta   90.00
_cell.angle_gamma   90.00
#
_symmetry.space_group_name_H-M   'P 1'
#
loop_
_entity.id
_entity.type
_entity.pdbx_description
1 polymer ?
#
loop_
_entity_poly.entity_id
_entity_poly.type
_entity_poly.pdbx_seq_one_letter_code
_entity_poly.pdbx_strand_id
1 'polypeptide(L)'
;MLSDLFDGDDGSRQDTAEVVEFIRSHTDIPVKHSWRPDDGFRAAESRNRALAQAKSDYIILIDGDMILDPSFIADHLKLARKGRLIQGSRVILTQSRTQEILDSGELPDLSAFSQGIEKRLSALRCRSLSTLIGRQSSRKHKGIKTCNMGFFRSDALAVNGFDN
;
A
#
# COMPACT_ATOMS: atom_id res chain seq x y z
N MET A 1 12.59 -10.49 -0.16
CA MET A 1 12.59 -9.97 -1.54
C MET A 1 11.15 -9.89 -2.00
N LEU A 2 10.75 -8.83 -2.71
CA LEU A 2 9.41 -8.71 -3.31
C LEU A 2 9.29 -9.77 -4.43
N SER A 3 8.25 -10.58 -4.42
CA SER A 3 8.09 -11.69 -5.38
C SER A 3 7.25 -11.31 -6.60
N ASP A 4 6.27 -10.46 -6.40
CA ASP A 4 5.36 -9.99 -7.45
C ASP A 4 4.68 -8.67 -7.01
N LEU A 5 4.23 -7.91 -8.00
CA LEU A 5 3.43 -6.69 -7.85
C LEU A 5 2.08 -6.91 -8.54
N PHE A 6 1.01 -6.59 -7.85
CA PHE A 6 -0.34 -6.61 -8.42
C PHE A 6 -0.91 -5.19 -8.44
N ASP A 7 -1.31 -4.74 -9.61
CA ASP A 7 -2.18 -3.58 -9.75
C ASP A 7 -3.64 -4.06 -9.78
N GLY A 8 -4.37 -3.77 -8.72
CA GLY A 8 -5.79 -4.07 -8.57
C GLY A 8 -6.63 -2.90 -9.08
N ASP A 9 -6.87 -2.87 -10.36
CA ASP A 9 -7.50 -1.77 -11.08
C ASP A 9 -9.03 -1.88 -11.06
N ASP A 10 -9.71 -0.83 -10.59
CA ASP A 10 -11.17 -0.74 -10.46
C ASP A 10 -11.80 0.10 -11.60
N GLY A 11 -11.36 -0.13 -12.83
CA GLY A 11 -11.96 0.45 -14.02
C GLY A 11 -11.24 1.70 -14.56
N SER A 12 -9.93 1.79 -14.36
CA SER A 12 -9.12 2.85 -14.95
C SER A 12 -9.11 2.78 -16.49
N ARG A 13 -8.72 3.89 -17.10
CA ARG A 13 -8.62 4.04 -18.54
C ARG A 13 -7.34 3.41 -19.09
N GLN A 14 -7.22 3.45 -20.43
CA GLN A 14 -6.10 2.86 -21.16
C GLN A 14 -4.74 3.45 -20.75
N ASP A 15 -4.68 4.71 -20.36
CA ASP A 15 -3.47 5.37 -19.89
C ASP A 15 -2.84 4.67 -18.66
N THR A 16 -3.66 4.15 -17.75
CA THR A 16 -3.17 3.33 -16.61
C THR A 16 -2.55 2.02 -17.10
N ALA A 17 -3.16 1.34 -18.07
CA ALA A 17 -2.60 0.11 -18.62
C ALA A 17 -1.22 0.35 -19.28
N GLU A 18 -1.03 1.48 -19.93
CA GLU A 18 0.25 1.89 -20.52
C GLU A 18 1.33 2.12 -19.45
N VAL A 19 0.97 2.76 -18.33
CA VAL A 19 1.88 2.92 -17.19
C VAL A 19 2.27 1.58 -16.58
N VAL A 20 1.31 0.66 -16.41
CA VAL A 20 1.60 -0.70 -15.90
C VAL A 20 2.54 -1.45 -16.84
N GLU A 21 2.36 -1.34 -18.16
CA GLU A 21 3.25 -1.97 -19.14
C GLU A 21 4.64 -1.33 -19.12
N PHE A 22 4.72 -0.01 -19.00
CA PHE A 22 5.98 0.68 -18.81
C PHE A 22 6.74 0.16 -17.56
N ILE A 23 6.07 0.06 -16.42
CA ILE A 23 6.67 -0.49 -15.19
C ILE A 23 7.13 -1.93 -15.43
N ARG A 24 6.30 -2.77 -16.06
CA ARG A 24 6.61 -4.17 -16.37
C ARG A 24 7.89 -4.31 -17.21
N SER A 25 8.11 -3.41 -18.17
CA SER A 25 9.30 -3.43 -19.02
C SER A 25 10.56 -2.89 -18.35
N HIS A 26 10.45 -2.22 -17.20
CA HIS A 26 11.57 -1.59 -16.47
C HIS A 26 11.88 -2.24 -15.10
N THR A 27 11.31 -3.42 -14.82
CA THR A 27 11.58 -4.15 -13.58
C THR A 27 11.68 -5.65 -13.83
N ASP A 28 12.55 -6.32 -13.07
CA ASP A 28 12.64 -7.79 -13.04
C ASP A 28 11.56 -8.43 -12.16
N ILE A 29 10.79 -7.62 -11.43
CA ILE A 29 9.69 -8.10 -10.59
C ILE A 29 8.47 -8.36 -11.48
N PRO A 30 7.86 -9.56 -11.41
CA PRO A 30 6.62 -9.84 -12.14
C PRO A 30 5.51 -8.85 -11.77
N VAL A 31 5.06 -8.06 -12.74
CA VAL A 31 3.95 -7.09 -12.59
C VAL A 31 2.70 -7.65 -13.22
N LYS A 32 1.61 -7.70 -12.47
CA LYS A 32 0.30 -8.18 -12.94
C LYS A 32 -0.73 -7.08 -12.80
N HIS A 33 -1.50 -6.91 -13.86
CA HIS A 33 -2.60 -5.94 -13.91
C HIS A 33 -3.93 -6.72 -13.84
N SER A 34 -4.71 -6.46 -12.81
CA SER A 34 -6.02 -7.08 -12.58
C SER A 34 -7.10 -6.03 -12.82
N TRP A 35 -7.31 -5.71 -14.10
CA TRP A 35 -8.32 -4.73 -14.53
C TRP A 35 -9.73 -5.32 -14.54
N ARG A 36 -10.72 -4.47 -14.36
CA ARG A 36 -12.15 -4.72 -14.55
C ARG A 36 -12.83 -3.50 -15.18
N PRO A 37 -13.97 -3.67 -15.88
CA PRO A 37 -14.76 -2.52 -16.33
C PRO A 37 -15.21 -1.64 -15.16
N ASP A 38 -15.25 -0.32 -15.39
CA ASP A 38 -15.81 0.64 -14.45
C ASP A 38 -17.32 0.36 -14.27
N ASP A 39 -17.72 -0.02 -13.07
CA ASP A 39 -19.10 -0.24 -12.65
C ASP A 39 -19.28 0.35 -11.23
N GLY A 40 -18.81 1.58 -11.06
CA GLY A 40 -18.77 2.29 -9.80
C GLY A 40 -17.67 1.80 -8.86
N PHE A 41 -17.62 2.37 -7.67
CA PHE A 41 -16.57 2.11 -6.69
C PHE A 41 -16.67 0.69 -6.11
N ARG A 42 -15.82 -0.21 -6.57
CA ARG A 42 -15.76 -1.62 -6.14
C ARG A 42 -14.33 -2.04 -5.75
N ALA A 43 -13.65 -1.19 -5.04
CA ALA A 43 -12.27 -1.42 -4.61
C ALA A 43 -12.06 -2.73 -3.81
N ALA A 44 -13.08 -3.18 -3.06
CA ALA A 44 -13.03 -4.45 -2.34
C ALA A 44 -12.97 -5.64 -3.32
N GLU A 45 -13.78 -5.62 -4.37
CA GLU A 45 -13.76 -6.65 -5.41
C GLU A 45 -12.42 -6.69 -6.14
N SER A 46 -11.87 -5.54 -6.55
CA SER A 46 -10.55 -5.46 -7.18
C SER A 46 -9.45 -6.02 -6.28
N ARG A 47 -9.47 -5.71 -4.97
CA ARG A 47 -8.54 -6.28 -4.00
C ARG A 47 -8.69 -7.79 -3.86
N ASN A 48 -9.93 -8.30 -3.81
CA ASN A 48 -10.19 -9.73 -3.73
C ASN A 48 -9.70 -10.47 -4.98
N ARG A 49 -9.85 -9.88 -6.17
CA ARG A 49 -9.33 -10.45 -7.42
C ARG A 49 -7.80 -10.51 -7.42
N ALA A 50 -7.13 -9.46 -6.99
CA ALA A 50 -5.67 -9.45 -6.83
C ALA A 50 -5.21 -10.48 -5.78
N LEU A 51 -5.89 -10.55 -4.63
CA LEU A 51 -5.62 -11.52 -3.56
C LEU A 51 -5.77 -12.98 -4.02
N ALA A 52 -6.78 -13.26 -4.85
CA ALA A 52 -6.99 -14.60 -5.40
C ALA A 52 -5.84 -15.04 -6.32
N GLN A 53 -5.25 -14.11 -7.06
CA GLN A 53 -4.14 -14.38 -7.98
C GLN A 53 -2.76 -14.36 -7.29
N ALA A 54 -2.64 -13.72 -6.13
CA ALA A 54 -1.40 -13.63 -5.38
C ALA A 54 -0.96 -15.04 -4.92
N LYS A 55 0.34 -15.32 -5.03
CA LYS A 55 0.93 -16.61 -4.61
C LYS A 55 1.74 -16.47 -3.32
N SER A 56 2.13 -15.25 -2.98
CA SER A 56 2.94 -14.95 -1.79
C SER A 56 2.14 -15.18 -0.50
N ASP A 57 2.81 -15.64 0.54
CA ASP A 57 2.20 -15.86 1.86
C ASP A 57 1.84 -14.55 2.57
N TYR A 58 2.64 -13.50 2.37
CA TYR A 58 2.43 -12.19 2.99
C TYR A 58 2.12 -11.15 1.94
N ILE A 59 1.04 -10.43 2.14
CA ILE A 59 0.52 -9.40 1.25
C ILE A 59 0.73 -8.03 1.91
N ILE A 60 1.21 -7.07 1.13
CA ILE A 60 1.23 -5.66 1.49
C ILE A 60 0.31 -4.93 0.51
N LEU A 61 -0.68 -4.24 1.04
CA LEU A 61 -1.65 -3.45 0.29
C LEU A 61 -1.35 -1.97 0.46
N ILE A 62 -1.30 -1.26 -0.64
CA ILE A 62 -1.11 0.19 -0.70
C ILE A 62 -2.12 0.80 -1.68
N ASP A 63 -2.36 2.10 -1.57
CA ASP A 63 -3.05 2.86 -2.62
C ASP A 63 -2.03 3.31 -3.67
N GLY A 64 -2.47 3.54 -4.92
CA GLY A 64 -1.59 3.85 -6.06
C GLY A 64 -0.95 5.24 -6.01
N ASP A 65 -1.42 6.12 -5.13
CA ASP A 65 -0.96 7.50 -4.96
C ASP A 65 0.07 7.67 -3.80
N MET A 66 0.72 6.59 -3.41
CA MET A 66 1.64 6.57 -2.27
C MET A 66 3.11 6.65 -2.70
N ILE A 67 3.86 7.58 -2.09
CA ILE A 67 5.32 7.56 -2.09
C ILE A 67 5.79 6.75 -0.88
N LEU A 68 6.56 5.70 -1.14
CA LEU A 68 6.98 4.75 -0.11
C LEU A 68 8.34 5.12 0.48
N ASP A 69 8.48 4.96 1.80
CA ASP A 69 9.80 5.01 2.47
C ASP A 69 10.70 3.87 1.93
N PRO A 70 11.99 4.08 1.70
CA PRO A 70 12.92 3.05 1.22
C PRO A 70 12.93 1.76 2.05
N SER A 71 12.59 1.83 3.33
CA SER A 71 12.51 0.68 4.22
C SER A 71 11.11 0.10 4.40
N PHE A 72 10.12 0.60 3.65
CA PHE A 72 8.71 0.24 3.80
C PHE A 72 8.47 -1.27 3.82
N ILE A 73 8.96 -1.98 2.81
CA ILE A 73 8.80 -3.44 2.71
C ILE A 73 9.52 -4.16 3.86
N ALA A 74 10.74 -3.73 4.18
CA ALA A 74 11.53 -4.33 5.26
C ALA A 74 10.84 -4.18 6.63
N ASP A 75 10.20 -3.05 6.88
CA ASP A 75 9.47 -2.81 8.11
C ASP A 75 8.20 -3.68 8.20
N HIS A 76 7.45 -3.82 7.11
CA HIS A 76 6.30 -4.73 7.04
C HIS A 76 6.72 -6.17 7.33
N LEU A 77 7.78 -6.66 6.67
CA LEU A 77 8.28 -8.02 6.87
C LEU A 77 8.76 -8.27 8.30
N LYS A 78 9.42 -7.28 8.91
CA LYS A 78 9.87 -7.37 10.31
C LYS A 78 8.71 -7.50 11.29
N LEU A 79 7.60 -6.83 11.02
CA LEU A 79 6.41 -6.80 11.88
C LEU A 79 5.43 -7.94 11.56
N ALA A 80 5.58 -8.61 10.42
CA ALA A 80 4.67 -9.65 9.96
C ALA A 80 4.50 -10.77 10.99
N ARG A 81 3.26 -11.08 11.33
CA ARG A 81 2.87 -12.17 12.25
C ARG A 81 1.52 -12.73 11.80
N LYS A 82 1.40 -14.06 11.76
CA LYS A 82 0.12 -14.73 11.49
C LYS A 82 -0.95 -14.31 12.50
N GLY A 83 -2.18 -14.17 12.03
CA GLY A 83 -3.31 -13.70 12.84
C GLY A 83 -3.25 -12.21 13.20
N ARG A 84 -2.37 -11.43 12.56
CA ARG A 84 -2.26 -9.98 12.79
C ARG A 84 -2.29 -9.21 11.49
N LEU A 85 -3.05 -8.13 11.50
CA LEU A 85 -3.02 -7.10 10.48
C LEU A 85 -2.04 -6.02 10.92
N ILE A 86 -1.06 -5.71 10.08
CA ILE A 86 -0.11 -4.62 10.28
C ILE A 86 -0.64 -3.41 9.53
N GLN A 87 -0.84 -2.32 10.23
CA GLN A 87 -1.25 -1.06 9.63
C GLN A 87 -0.18 -0.01 9.85
N GLY A 88 0.29 0.57 8.75
CA GLY A 88 1.20 1.70 8.79
C GLY A 88 0.46 3.04 8.87
N SER A 89 1.21 4.08 9.17
CA SER A 89 0.75 5.45 9.08
C SER A 89 1.01 6.03 7.70
N ARG A 90 0.35 7.16 7.40
CA ARG A 90 0.65 7.99 6.24
C ARG A 90 0.73 9.46 6.65
N VAL A 91 1.55 10.20 5.96
CA VAL A 91 1.54 11.66 5.93
C VAL A 91 0.82 12.12 4.67
N ILE A 92 0.35 13.34 4.68
CA ILE A 92 -0.31 13.95 3.51
C ILE A 92 0.61 15.06 3.03
N LEU A 93 0.86 15.08 1.73
CA LEU A 93 1.54 16.19 1.07
C LEU A 93 0.53 17.32 0.83
N THR A 94 0.98 18.57 0.97
CA THR A 94 0.19 19.71 0.53
C THR A 94 0.05 19.72 -0.99
N GLN A 95 -1.00 20.35 -1.51
CA GLN A 95 -1.22 20.46 -2.94
C GLN A 95 -0.01 21.07 -3.68
N SER A 96 0.58 22.12 -3.13
CA SER A 96 1.77 22.75 -3.70
C SER A 96 2.97 21.81 -3.77
N ARG A 97 3.19 21.02 -2.72
CA ARG A 97 4.28 20.04 -2.71
C ARG A 97 4.04 18.89 -3.68
N THR A 98 2.80 18.43 -3.78
CA THR A 98 2.42 17.41 -4.76
C THR A 98 2.68 17.91 -6.19
N GLN A 99 2.27 19.14 -6.50
CA GLN A 99 2.49 19.73 -7.83
C GLN A 99 3.97 19.86 -8.16
N GLU A 100 4.78 20.34 -7.21
CA GLU A 100 6.23 20.45 -7.37
C GLU A 100 6.89 19.08 -7.70
N ILE A 101 6.48 18.01 -7.04
CA ILE A 101 6.96 16.66 -7.30
C ILE A 101 6.54 16.19 -8.70
N LEU A 102 5.28 16.43 -9.08
CA LEU A 102 4.78 16.05 -10.40
C LEU A 102 5.50 16.82 -11.52
N ASP A 103 5.76 18.10 -11.32
CA ASP A 103 6.44 18.94 -12.31
C ASP A 103 7.93 18.58 -12.46
N SER A 104 8.59 18.21 -11.36
CA SER A 104 10.01 17.79 -11.38
C SER A 104 10.22 16.38 -11.92
N GLY A 105 9.24 15.49 -11.76
CA GLY A 105 9.36 14.07 -12.05
C GLY A 105 10.32 13.32 -11.10
N GLU A 106 10.82 13.99 -10.06
CA GLU A 106 11.77 13.42 -9.11
C GLU A 106 11.08 13.05 -7.79
N LEU A 107 11.37 11.86 -7.28
CA LEU A 107 10.91 11.44 -5.96
C LEU A 107 11.78 12.07 -4.88
N PRO A 108 11.23 12.94 -4.01
CA PRO A 108 12.01 13.60 -2.98
C PRO A 108 12.32 12.65 -1.82
N ASP A 109 13.45 12.89 -1.14
CA ASP A 109 13.70 12.31 0.18
C ASP A 109 12.84 13.04 1.22
N LEU A 110 11.74 12.39 1.64
CA LEU A 110 10.77 12.94 2.56
C LEU A 110 11.05 12.51 3.99
N SER A 111 11.18 13.50 4.88
CA SER A 111 11.33 13.30 6.32
C SER A 111 10.24 14.04 7.10
N ALA A 112 10.12 13.78 8.40
CA ALA A 112 9.19 14.49 9.26
C ALA A 112 9.44 16.02 9.32
N PHE A 113 10.62 16.46 8.90
CA PHE A 113 11.03 17.87 8.88
C PHE A 113 10.87 18.53 7.51
N SER A 114 10.53 17.76 6.46
CA SER A 114 10.34 18.31 5.11
C SER A 114 9.20 19.32 5.07
N GLN A 115 9.33 20.33 4.19
CA GLN A 115 8.26 21.29 3.95
C GLN A 115 7.12 20.66 3.17
N GLY A 116 5.90 21.19 3.31
CA GLY A 116 4.74 20.71 2.58
C GLY A 116 4.21 19.34 3.05
N ILE A 117 4.51 18.94 4.29
CA ILE A 117 3.98 17.73 4.91
C ILE A 117 3.00 18.08 6.02
N GLU A 118 1.80 17.50 5.96
CA GLU A 118 0.83 17.52 7.05
C GLU A 118 0.97 16.26 7.92
N LYS A 119 0.51 16.35 9.19
CA LYS A 119 0.57 15.25 10.17
C LYS A 119 1.98 14.72 10.40
N ARG A 120 2.94 15.60 10.55
CA ARG A 120 4.39 15.32 10.70
C ARG A 120 4.73 14.26 11.73
N LEU A 121 3.99 14.17 12.83
CA LEU A 121 4.17 13.10 13.84
C LEU A 121 3.98 11.69 13.28
N SER A 122 3.18 11.54 12.22
CA SER A 122 2.99 10.26 11.55
C SER A 122 4.18 9.86 10.65
N ALA A 123 5.07 10.80 10.34
CA ALA A 123 6.32 10.54 9.62
C ALA A 123 7.46 10.08 10.55
N LEU A 124 7.29 10.19 11.87
CA LEU A 124 8.30 9.78 12.81
C LEU A 124 8.40 8.25 12.84
N ARG A 125 9.52 7.75 12.37
CA ARG A 125 9.85 6.34 12.34
C ARG A 125 10.65 5.95 13.58
N CYS A 126 9.98 5.40 14.58
CA CYS A 126 10.62 4.91 15.81
C CYS A 126 10.78 3.39 15.75
N ARG A 127 11.91 2.91 15.21
CA ARG A 127 12.20 1.48 15.01
C ARG A 127 12.10 0.62 16.28
N SER A 128 12.56 1.13 17.42
CA SER A 128 12.52 0.43 18.70
C SER A 128 11.18 0.55 19.41
N LEU A 129 10.43 1.62 19.15
CA LEU A 129 9.15 1.88 19.81
C LEU A 129 7.95 1.21 19.11
N SER A 130 8.04 0.96 17.80
CA SER A 130 6.95 0.34 17.04
C SER A 130 6.61 -1.07 17.49
N THR A 131 7.59 -1.83 17.99
CA THR A 131 7.38 -3.17 18.56
C THR A 131 6.80 -3.13 19.98
N LEU A 132 7.06 -2.05 20.72
CA LEU A 132 6.58 -1.85 22.10
C LEU A 132 5.21 -1.15 22.15
N ILE A 133 4.98 -0.22 21.22
CA ILE A 133 3.72 0.56 21.13
C ILE A 133 2.70 -0.07 20.17
N GLY A 134 3.07 -1.15 19.47
CA GLY A 134 2.15 -1.89 18.62
C GLY A 134 0.87 -2.23 19.40
N ARG A 135 -0.07 -1.31 19.34
CA ARG A 135 -1.30 -1.38 20.11
C ARG A 135 -2.07 -2.59 19.66
N GLN A 136 -2.07 -3.61 20.45
CA GLN A 136 -2.92 -4.78 20.29
C GLN A 136 -4.38 -4.35 20.48
N SER A 137 -4.95 -3.74 19.45
CA SER A 137 -6.36 -3.35 19.43
C SER A 137 -7.17 -4.56 18.98
N SER A 138 -7.61 -5.36 19.95
CA SER A 138 -8.31 -6.61 19.66
C SER A 138 -9.80 -6.45 19.35
N ARG A 139 -10.40 -5.26 19.40
CA ARG A 139 -11.88 -5.14 19.35
C ARG A 139 -12.49 -3.85 18.75
N LYS A 140 -11.72 -2.95 18.17
CA LYS A 140 -12.32 -1.74 17.57
C LYS A 140 -11.87 -1.61 16.12
N HIS A 141 -12.72 -2.03 15.20
CA HIS A 141 -12.54 -1.90 13.76
C HIS A 141 -12.55 -0.44 13.26
N LYS A 142 -12.65 0.54 14.15
CA LYS A 142 -12.61 1.96 13.79
C LYS A 142 -11.18 2.38 13.46
N GLY A 143 -10.97 2.82 12.21
CA GLY A 143 -9.72 3.44 11.76
C GLY A 143 -8.77 2.54 10.99
N ILE A 144 -9.19 1.36 10.53
CA ILE A 144 -8.43 0.57 9.58
C ILE A 144 -8.38 1.32 8.25
N LYS A 145 -7.18 1.54 7.74
CA LYS A 145 -6.92 2.21 6.46
C LYS A 145 -6.26 1.24 5.50
N THR A 146 -6.84 1.05 4.36
CA THR A 146 -6.33 0.13 3.33
C THR A 146 -5.09 0.65 2.60
N CYS A 147 -4.82 1.95 2.69
CA CYS A 147 -3.70 2.58 1.99
C CYS A 147 -2.29 2.15 2.43
N ASN A 148 -2.17 1.45 3.54
CA ASN A 148 -0.89 0.94 4.07
C ASN A 148 -1.19 -0.17 5.06
N MET A 149 -1.35 -1.40 4.59
CA MET A 149 -1.62 -2.54 5.46
C MET A 149 -0.88 -3.80 4.98
N GLY A 150 -0.52 -4.66 5.93
CA GLY A 150 0.09 -5.95 5.63
C GLY A 150 -0.57 -7.07 6.43
N PHE A 151 -0.71 -8.24 5.82
CA PHE A 151 -1.37 -9.40 6.42
C PHE A 151 -0.92 -10.69 5.73
N PHE A 152 -1.09 -11.82 6.40
CA PHE A 152 -0.90 -13.11 5.76
C PHE A 152 -2.10 -13.42 4.85
N ARG A 153 -1.81 -13.90 3.65
CA ARG A 153 -2.82 -14.28 2.66
C ARG A 153 -3.82 -15.29 3.24
N SER A 154 -3.34 -16.27 3.99
CA SER A 154 -4.18 -17.26 4.67
C SER A 154 -5.18 -16.64 5.65
N ASP A 155 -4.79 -15.58 6.35
CA ASP A 155 -5.67 -14.90 7.31
C ASP A 155 -6.79 -14.15 6.59
N ALA A 156 -6.47 -13.48 5.47
CA ALA A 156 -7.48 -12.81 4.64
C ALA A 156 -8.47 -13.81 4.01
N LEU A 157 -7.98 -14.94 3.49
CA LEU A 157 -8.83 -15.99 2.92
C LEU A 157 -9.75 -16.64 3.98
N ALA A 158 -9.27 -16.78 5.22
CA ALA A 158 -10.05 -17.34 6.31
C ALA A 158 -11.27 -16.47 6.71
N VAL A 159 -11.22 -15.17 6.40
CA VAL A 159 -12.32 -14.22 6.62
C VAL A 159 -13.04 -13.82 5.33
N ASN A 160 -12.80 -14.53 4.24
CA ASN A 160 -13.39 -14.31 2.92
C ASN A 160 -12.99 -12.98 2.25
N GLY A 161 -11.83 -12.44 2.60
CA GLY A 161 -11.27 -11.24 1.96
C GLY A 161 -11.88 -9.94 2.44
N PHE A 162 -12.18 -9.04 1.50
CA PHE A 162 -12.73 -7.72 1.75
C PHE A 162 -14.22 -7.69 1.43
N ASP A 163 -15.01 -7.04 2.29
CA ASP A 163 -16.45 -6.86 2.08
C ASP A 163 -16.70 -5.80 0.99
N ASN A 164 -17.69 -6.07 0.13
CA ASN A 164 -18.15 -5.16 -0.92
C ASN A 164 -19.18 -4.14 -0.38
#